data_012d712f80070a37fa6ce92854359151
#
_entry.id   012d712f80070a37fa6ce92854359151
#
_cell.length_a   1.000
_cell.length_b   1.000
_cell.length_c   1.000
_cell.angle_alpha   90.00
_cell.angle_beta   90.00
_cell.angle_gamma   90.00
#
_symmetry.space_group_name_H-M   'P 1'
#
loop_
_entity.id
_entity.type
_entity.pdbx_description
1 polymer ?
#
loop_
_entity_poly.entity_id
_entity_poly.type
_entity_poly.pdbx_seq_one_letter_code
_entity_poly.pdbx_strand_id
1 'polypeptide(L)'
;MLDRQQTGIVFNVQKFSVHDGEGIRTLVFLKGCPLHCPWCSNPESQRREPERAYNPTRCLTAAVCGRCAKACPTGAVSIVGGLVCFDRSKCTGCNACVRACPSGAQTVYGETQSVDQILSRVEEDGVFYTRSGGGLTLSGGEALAQPDFALALLREAKKRHIHTTIETCGHYPTDVLDQACRVLDALIFDIKCLDSARHKKATGVGSELILKNIGHVFEHFPDLPVLIRTPVIPGFNDTEEDILGIREMIPRKANIRYEALTYHRMGQPKYGYLDRKSTRLNSSHLGISYAVFCLKK
;
A
#
# COMPACT_ATOMS: atom_id res chain seq x y z
N MET A 1 8.22 -19.20 -18.86
CA MET A 1 8.72 -19.90 -17.65
C MET A 1 9.41 -18.95 -16.67
N LEU A 2 10.18 -17.95 -17.13
CA LEU A 2 10.91 -17.01 -16.26
C LEU A 2 10.00 -16.16 -15.34
N ASP A 3 8.87 -15.66 -15.85
CA ASP A 3 7.96 -14.80 -15.07
C ASP A 3 7.39 -15.49 -13.82
N ARG A 4 7.07 -16.79 -13.87
CA ARG A 4 6.45 -17.53 -12.75
C ARG A 4 7.37 -17.69 -11.54
N GLN A 5 8.68 -17.74 -11.76
CA GLN A 5 9.67 -17.89 -10.71
C GLN A 5 10.20 -16.54 -10.19
N GLN A 6 9.84 -15.45 -10.87
CA GLN A 6 10.19 -14.11 -10.40
C GLN A 6 9.65 -13.92 -8.98
N THR A 7 10.46 -13.38 -8.07
CA THR A 7 10.11 -13.19 -6.67
C THR A 7 10.03 -11.73 -6.29
N GLY A 8 9.16 -11.45 -5.32
CA GLY A 8 9.03 -10.13 -4.72
C GLY A 8 8.72 -10.23 -3.24
N ILE A 9 8.84 -9.10 -2.54
CA ILE A 9 8.55 -9.02 -1.11
C ILE A 9 7.11 -8.53 -0.94
N VAL A 10 6.26 -9.42 -0.46
CA VAL A 10 4.82 -9.21 -0.22
C VAL A 10 4.58 -9.17 1.29
N PHE A 11 3.83 -8.19 1.80
CA PHE A 11 3.54 -8.15 3.23
C PHE A 11 2.10 -8.53 3.59
N ASN A 12 1.20 -8.52 2.63
CA ASN A 12 -0.18 -8.98 2.83
C ASN A 12 -0.81 -9.43 1.51
N VAL A 13 -1.74 -10.38 1.60
CA VAL A 13 -2.68 -10.72 0.53
C VAL A 13 -4.07 -10.73 1.15
N GLN A 14 -4.90 -9.77 0.75
CA GLN A 14 -6.24 -9.57 1.27
C GLN A 14 -7.27 -9.99 0.24
N LYS A 15 -8.12 -10.92 0.62
CA LYS A 15 -9.23 -11.39 -0.20
C LYS A 15 -10.49 -10.55 0.04
N PHE A 16 -11.44 -10.62 -0.90
CA PHE A 16 -12.76 -10.00 -0.79
C PHE A 16 -12.76 -8.48 -0.59
N SER A 17 -11.83 -7.76 -1.22
CA SER A 17 -11.92 -6.30 -1.27
C SER A 17 -12.97 -5.85 -2.29
N VAL A 18 -13.72 -4.80 -1.93
CA VAL A 18 -14.77 -4.19 -2.76
C VAL A 18 -14.54 -2.69 -2.99
N HIS A 19 -13.40 -2.16 -2.53
CA HIS A 19 -13.07 -0.73 -2.61
C HIS A 19 -11.87 -0.41 -3.50
N ASP A 20 -11.16 -1.43 -3.99
CA ASP A 20 -9.87 -1.29 -4.67
C ASP A 20 -9.95 -1.69 -6.15
N GLY A 21 -11.00 -1.21 -6.82
CA GLY A 21 -11.36 -1.48 -8.19
C GLY A 21 -12.77 -2.04 -8.32
N GLU A 22 -13.19 -2.39 -9.53
CA GLU A 22 -14.52 -2.96 -9.80
C GLU A 22 -14.58 -4.42 -9.37
N GLY A 23 -15.75 -4.83 -8.87
CA GLY A 23 -16.04 -6.19 -8.43
C GLY A 23 -15.31 -6.61 -7.15
N ILE A 24 -15.35 -7.90 -6.86
CA ILE A 24 -14.65 -8.52 -5.72
C ILE A 24 -13.21 -8.77 -6.13
N ARG A 25 -12.25 -8.33 -5.32
CA ARG A 25 -10.83 -8.36 -5.67
C ARG A 25 -9.97 -9.02 -4.60
N THR A 26 -8.90 -9.63 -5.04
CA THR A 26 -7.78 -9.99 -4.15
C THR A 26 -6.68 -8.96 -4.30
N LEU A 27 -6.35 -8.31 -3.18
CA LEU A 27 -5.26 -7.33 -3.10
C LEU A 27 -3.97 -8.01 -2.71
N VAL A 28 -2.91 -7.71 -3.45
CA VAL A 28 -1.54 -8.10 -3.13
C VAL A 28 -0.73 -6.85 -2.78
N PHE A 29 -0.28 -6.78 -1.53
CA PHE A 29 0.41 -5.63 -0.99
C PHE A 29 1.92 -5.82 -1.03
N LEU A 30 2.59 -5.03 -1.88
CA LEU A 30 4.03 -5.08 -2.08
C LEU A 30 4.77 -4.15 -1.11
N LYS A 31 5.96 -4.56 -0.67
CA LYS A 31 6.84 -3.72 0.13
C LYS A 31 7.66 -2.75 -0.73
N GLY A 32 7.95 -1.61 -0.14
CA GLY A 32 8.66 -0.50 -0.77
C GLY A 32 7.71 0.63 -1.16
N CYS A 33 8.05 1.85 -0.77
CA CYS A 33 7.36 3.06 -1.21
C CYS A 33 8.36 4.20 -1.27
N PRO A 34 8.41 5.00 -2.35
CA PRO A 34 9.27 6.18 -2.43
C PRO A 34 8.76 7.32 -1.54
N LEU A 35 7.49 7.27 -1.10
CA LEU A 35 6.85 8.26 -0.26
C LEU A 35 6.91 7.87 1.22
N HIS A 36 7.02 8.88 2.09
CA HIS A 36 7.02 8.74 3.56
C HIS A 36 5.87 9.52 4.19
N CYS A 37 4.66 9.37 3.61
CA CYS A 37 3.47 10.09 4.06
C CYS A 37 3.24 9.88 5.58
N PRO A 38 3.10 10.93 6.39
CA PRO A 38 2.89 10.80 7.84
C PRO A 38 1.51 10.22 8.21
N TRP A 39 0.58 10.22 7.25
CA TRP A 39 -0.77 9.65 7.37
C TRP A 39 -0.91 8.25 6.76
N CYS A 40 0.20 7.60 6.41
CA CYS A 40 0.17 6.32 5.71
C CYS A 40 -0.61 5.26 6.50
N SER A 41 -1.55 4.58 5.83
CA SER A 41 -2.33 3.48 6.42
C SER A 41 -1.52 2.19 6.53
N ASN A 42 -0.43 2.08 5.74
CA ASN A 42 0.44 0.90 5.69
C ASN A 42 1.91 1.28 5.92
N PRO A 43 2.29 1.83 7.10
CA PRO A 43 3.67 2.22 7.37
C PRO A 43 4.64 1.04 7.29
N GLU A 44 4.16 -0.20 7.47
CA GLU A 44 4.90 -1.45 7.29
C GLU A 44 5.34 -1.70 5.85
N SER A 45 4.77 -1.01 4.88
CA SER A 45 5.13 -1.13 3.48
C SER A 45 6.26 -0.21 3.04
N GLN A 46 6.57 0.86 3.79
CA GLN A 46 7.49 1.91 3.35
C GLN A 46 8.90 1.40 3.04
N ARG A 47 9.46 0.52 3.88
CA ARG A 47 10.74 -0.13 3.59
C ARG A 47 10.54 -1.33 2.69
N ARG A 48 11.50 -1.57 1.79
CA ARG A 48 11.46 -2.72 0.90
C ARG A 48 11.74 -4.03 1.64
N GLU A 49 12.68 -4.01 2.58
CA GLU A 49 13.11 -5.19 3.33
C GLU A 49 12.03 -5.66 4.30
N PRO A 50 12.00 -6.97 4.61
CA PRO A 50 11.16 -7.48 5.69
C PRO A 50 11.46 -6.77 7.01
N GLU A 51 10.42 -6.39 7.74
CA GLU A 51 10.55 -5.69 9.02
C GLU A 51 9.85 -6.43 10.14
N ARG A 52 10.59 -6.64 11.22
CA ARG A 52 10.00 -7.14 12.46
C ARG A 52 9.09 -6.09 13.08
N ALA A 53 7.93 -6.56 13.58
CA ALA A 53 6.97 -5.76 14.32
C ALA A 53 6.58 -6.47 15.62
N TYR A 54 6.16 -5.67 16.61
CA TYR A 54 5.65 -6.15 17.88
C TYR A 54 4.29 -5.52 18.19
N ASN A 55 3.28 -6.35 18.32
CA ASN A 55 1.95 -5.92 18.74
C ASN A 55 1.75 -6.22 20.24
N PRO A 56 1.82 -5.22 21.12
CA PRO A 56 1.72 -5.42 22.56
C PRO A 56 0.33 -5.95 23.00
N THR A 57 -0.73 -5.65 22.23
CA THR A 57 -2.10 -6.10 22.60
C THR A 57 -2.30 -7.61 22.43
N ARG A 58 -1.45 -8.27 21.64
CA ARG A 58 -1.43 -9.72 21.47
C ARG A 58 -0.47 -10.44 22.42
N CYS A 59 0.36 -9.70 23.15
CA CYS A 59 1.34 -10.30 24.04
C CYS A 59 0.68 -10.95 25.25
N LEU A 60 1.06 -12.19 25.55
CA LEU A 60 0.59 -12.93 26.74
C LEU A 60 1.25 -12.45 28.06
N THR A 61 1.65 -11.21 28.13
CA THR A 61 2.52 -10.55 29.09
C THR A 61 3.97 -11.02 29.06
N ALA A 62 4.89 -10.09 28.90
CA ALA A 62 6.32 -10.38 28.79
C ALA A 62 6.91 -10.98 30.06
N ALA A 63 6.38 -10.57 31.24
CA ALA A 63 6.82 -11.08 32.53
C ALA A 63 6.56 -12.59 32.73
N VAL A 64 5.45 -13.09 32.16
CA VAL A 64 5.05 -14.51 32.29
C VAL A 64 5.62 -15.37 31.17
N CYS A 65 5.55 -14.90 29.92
CA CYS A 65 5.90 -15.71 28.74
C CYS A 65 7.41 -15.70 28.45
N GLY A 66 8.00 -14.54 28.21
CA GLY A 66 9.44 -14.33 27.94
C GLY A 66 10.07 -15.10 26.77
N ARG A 67 9.30 -15.88 26.00
CA ARG A 67 9.83 -16.81 24.97
C ARG A 67 10.60 -16.09 23.86
N CYS A 68 10.15 -14.92 23.44
CA CYS A 68 10.81 -14.16 22.38
C CYS A 68 12.20 -13.66 22.79
N ALA A 69 12.39 -13.24 24.03
CA ALA A 69 13.68 -12.83 24.54
C ALA A 69 14.63 -14.04 24.70
N LYS A 70 14.13 -15.15 25.25
CA LYS A 70 14.91 -16.39 25.39
C LYS A 70 15.36 -16.97 24.06
N ALA A 71 14.55 -16.83 23.01
CA ALA A 71 14.85 -17.33 21.66
C ALA A 71 15.78 -16.41 20.85
N CYS A 72 16.05 -15.19 21.31
CA CYS A 72 16.86 -14.24 20.55
C CYS A 72 18.36 -14.50 20.74
N PRO A 73 19.10 -14.97 19.70
CA PRO A 73 20.49 -15.34 19.86
C PRO A 73 21.44 -14.16 20.09
N THR A 74 21.01 -12.95 19.70
CA THR A 74 21.83 -11.72 19.78
C THR A 74 21.41 -10.80 20.92
N GLY A 75 20.38 -11.17 21.70
CA GLY A 75 19.82 -10.31 22.74
C GLY A 75 19.14 -9.04 22.20
N ALA A 76 18.80 -9.00 20.89
CA ALA A 76 18.07 -7.90 20.29
C ALA A 76 16.65 -7.76 20.86
N VAL A 77 16.06 -8.84 21.37
CA VAL A 77 14.80 -8.82 22.12
C VAL A 77 15.12 -9.06 23.59
N SER A 78 14.69 -8.15 24.44
CA SER A 78 14.85 -8.23 25.90
C SER A 78 13.54 -7.91 26.60
N ILE A 79 13.48 -8.18 27.91
CA ILE A 79 12.36 -7.80 28.76
C ILE A 79 12.90 -6.88 29.84
N VAL A 80 12.37 -5.67 29.88
CA VAL A 80 12.71 -4.65 30.87
C VAL A 80 11.44 -4.14 31.52
N GLY A 81 11.34 -4.22 32.85
CA GLY A 81 10.15 -3.80 33.58
C GLY A 81 8.85 -4.51 33.16
N GLY A 82 8.95 -5.77 32.72
CA GLY A 82 7.80 -6.55 32.22
C GLY A 82 7.36 -6.21 30.79
N LEU A 83 8.08 -5.35 30.09
CA LEU A 83 7.81 -4.95 28.70
C LEU A 83 8.85 -5.55 27.75
N VAL A 84 8.40 -5.91 26.56
CA VAL A 84 9.32 -6.33 25.47
C VAL A 84 10.01 -5.10 24.89
N CYS A 85 11.33 -5.09 24.98
CA CYS A 85 12.19 -4.09 24.35
C CYS A 85 12.89 -4.70 23.14
N PHE A 86 13.12 -3.88 22.11
CA PHE A 86 13.77 -4.30 20.88
C PHE A 86 14.89 -3.35 20.47
N ASP A 87 16.09 -3.90 20.39
CA ASP A 87 17.26 -3.21 19.85
C ASP A 87 17.49 -3.62 18.38
N ARG A 88 17.13 -2.73 17.45
CA ARG A 88 17.25 -3.00 16.01
C ARG A 88 18.71 -3.15 15.57
N SER A 89 19.67 -2.53 16.26
CA SER A 89 21.09 -2.58 15.91
C SER A 89 21.68 -3.98 16.09
N LYS A 90 21.13 -4.75 17.03
CA LYS A 90 21.55 -6.14 17.32
C LYS A 90 20.80 -7.19 16.50
N CYS A 91 19.74 -6.80 15.78
CA CYS A 91 18.88 -7.75 15.09
C CYS A 91 19.51 -8.25 13.79
N THR A 92 19.66 -9.56 13.66
CA THR A 92 20.18 -10.22 12.45
C THR A 92 19.06 -10.68 11.48
N GLY A 93 17.77 -10.41 11.79
CA GLY A 93 16.66 -10.84 10.95
C GLY A 93 16.37 -12.35 10.99
N CYS A 94 16.91 -13.10 11.95
CA CYS A 94 16.77 -14.56 12.01
C CYS A 94 15.34 -15.07 12.34
N ASN A 95 14.41 -14.18 12.71
CA ASN A 95 13.01 -14.46 13.04
C ASN A 95 12.78 -15.50 14.17
N ALA A 96 13.79 -15.83 14.97
CA ALA A 96 13.64 -16.79 16.08
C ALA A 96 12.59 -16.33 17.10
N CYS A 97 12.53 -15.01 17.40
CA CYS A 97 11.54 -14.43 18.30
C CYS A 97 10.10 -14.54 17.75
N VAL A 98 9.94 -14.50 16.43
CA VAL A 98 8.63 -14.66 15.75
C VAL A 98 8.17 -16.11 15.86
N ARG A 99 9.03 -17.06 15.50
CA ARG A 99 8.72 -18.51 15.61
C ARG A 99 8.43 -18.95 17.05
N ALA A 100 9.06 -18.32 18.03
CA ALA A 100 8.87 -18.62 19.44
C ALA A 100 7.62 -17.95 20.05
N CYS A 101 6.95 -17.04 19.34
CA CYS A 101 5.82 -16.28 19.84
C CYS A 101 4.50 -17.02 19.62
N PRO A 102 3.85 -17.61 20.65
CA PRO A 102 2.64 -18.40 20.48
C PRO A 102 1.39 -17.58 20.17
N SER A 103 1.40 -16.27 20.50
CA SER A 103 0.26 -15.38 20.31
C SER A 103 0.33 -14.54 19.04
N GLY A 104 1.44 -14.67 18.25
CA GLY A 104 1.67 -13.83 17.10
C GLY A 104 1.89 -12.34 17.43
N ALA A 105 2.24 -12.02 18.69
CA ALA A 105 2.61 -10.66 19.08
C ALA A 105 3.90 -10.20 18.38
N GLN A 106 4.85 -11.13 18.16
CA GLN A 106 6.01 -10.91 17.30
C GLN A 106 5.66 -11.34 15.89
N THR A 107 5.86 -10.47 14.92
CA THR A 107 5.59 -10.76 13.50
C THR A 107 6.66 -10.13 12.62
N VAL A 108 6.69 -10.52 11.35
CA VAL A 108 7.48 -9.89 10.29
C VAL A 108 6.53 -9.43 9.20
N TYR A 109 6.65 -8.18 8.80
CA TYR A 109 6.01 -7.66 7.62
C TYR A 109 6.94 -7.79 6.43
N GLY A 110 6.55 -8.60 5.48
CA GLY A 110 7.29 -8.90 4.27
C GLY A 110 7.84 -10.31 4.23
N GLU A 111 7.46 -11.03 3.19
CA GLU A 111 7.93 -12.37 2.87
C GLU A 111 8.25 -12.42 1.38
N THR A 112 9.35 -13.09 1.03
CA THR A 112 9.68 -13.34 -0.37
C THR A 112 8.75 -14.40 -0.92
N GLN A 113 7.97 -14.06 -1.93
CA GLN A 113 7.03 -14.97 -2.59
C GLN A 113 7.21 -14.91 -4.10
N SER A 114 7.04 -16.05 -4.79
CA SER A 114 7.07 -16.10 -6.24
C SER A 114 5.73 -15.69 -6.86
N VAL A 115 5.76 -15.30 -8.13
CA VAL A 115 4.55 -15.03 -8.92
C VAL A 115 3.58 -16.20 -8.84
N ASP A 116 4.08 -17.42 -8.96
CA ASP A 116 3.23 -18.63 -8.96
C ASP A 116 2.55 -18.85 -7.60
N GLN A 117 3.27 -18.64 -6.48
CA GLN A 117 2.70 -18.70 -5.13
C GLN A 117 1.59 -17.68 -4.92
N ILE A 118 1.78 -16.45 -5.40
CA ILE A 118 0.75 -15.40 -5.29
C ILE A 118 -0.46 -15.74 -6.15
N LEU A 119 -0.25 -16.12 -7.41
CA LEU A 119 -1.37 -16.40 -8.32
C LEU A 119 -2.16 -17.63 -7.90
N SER A 120 -1.54 -18.65 -7.34
CA SER A 120 -2.28 -19.79 -6.76
C SER A 120 -3.28 -19.34 -5.69
N ARG A 121 -2.90 -18.36 -4.85
CA ARG A 121 -3.80 -17.80 -3.83
C ARG A 121 -4.89 -16.89 -4.43
N VAL A 122 -4.55 -16.16 -5.50
CA VAL A 122 -5.49 -15.28 -6.21
C VAL A 122 -6.56 -16.11 -6.93
N GLU A 123 -6.16 -17.22 -7.57
CA GLU A 123 -7.06 -18.11 -8.30
C GLU A 123 -8.11 -18.79 -7.41
N GLU A 124 -7.86 -18.94 -6.11
CA GLU A 124 -8.85 -19.47 -5.16
C GLU A 124 -10.17 -18.67 -5.17
N ASP A 125 -10.11 -17.38 -5.51
CA ASP A 125 -11.26 -16.49 -5.56
C ASP A 125 -11.84 -16.30 -6.98
N GLY A 126 -11.39 -17.09 -7.97
CA GLY A 126 -11.75 -16.97 -9.40
C GLY A 126 -13.26 -16.97 -9.68
N VAL A 127 -14.05 -17.76 -8.93
CA VAL A 127 -15.51 -17.79 -9.06
C VAL A 127 -16.15 -16.44 -8.75
N PHE A 128 -15.60 -15.70 -7.77
CA PHE A 128 -16.08 -14.37 -7.42
C PHE A 128 -15.71 -13.34 -8.47
N TYR A 129 -14.52 -13.44 -9.07
CA TYR A 129 -14.11 -12.54 -10.16
C TYR A 129 -15.02 -12.66 -11.36
N THR A 130 -15.32 -13.88 -11.80
CA THR A 130 -16.19 -14.13 -12.95
C THR A 130 -17.59 -13.56 -12.76
N ARG A 131 -18.11 -13.60 -11.52
CA ARG A 131 -19.47 -13.14 -11.22
C ARG A 131 -19.56 -11.63 -10.99
N SER A 132 -18.48 -10.99 -10.55
CA SER A 132 -18.48 -9.58 -10.14
C SER A 132 -17.73 -8.65 -11.10
N GLY A 133 -17.00 -9.19 -12.09
CA GLY A 133 -16.06 -8.42 -12.91
C GLY A 133 -14.79 -8.02 -12.16
N GLY A 134 -14.50 -8.65 -11.01
CA GLY A 134 -13.34 -8.39 -10.17
C GLY A 134 -12.06 -9.09 -10.64
N GLY A 135 -11.05 -9.16 -9.76
CA GLY A 135 -9.77 -9.77 -10.09
C GLY A 135 -8.64 -9.44 -9.12
N LEU A 136 -7.44 -9.27 -9.65
CA LEU A 136 -6.24 -8.92 -8.92
C LEU A 136 -6.05 -7.40 -8.86
N THR A 137 -5.74 -6.87 -7.67
CA THR A 137 -5.20 -5.51 -7.51
C THR A 137 -3.84 -5.59 -6.85
N LEU A 138 -2.81 -4.99 -7.46
CA LEU A 138 -1.52 -4.77 -6.81
C LEU A 138 -1.55 -3.41 -6.11
N SER A 139 -1.20 -3.41 -4.84
CA SER A 139 -1.14 -2.22 -3.98
C SER A 139 0.04 -2.35 -3.01
N GLY A 140 -0.02 -1.74 -1.84
CA GLY A 140 0.97 -1.90 -0.78
C GLY A 140 1.57 -0.59 -0.32
N GLY A 141 2.88 -0.42 -0.48
CA GLY A 141 3.55 0.87 -0.42
C GLY A 141 3.40 1.58 -1.75
N GLU A 142 4.09 1.06 -2.75
CA GLU A 142 3.95 1.41 -4.16
C GLU A 142 3.98 0.11 -4.99
N ALA A 143 2.97 -0.11 -5.80
CA ALA A 143 2.83 -1.34 -6.59
C ALA A 143 4.03 -1.57 -7.51
N LEU A 144 4.59 -0.50 -8.09
CA LEU A 144 5.72 -0.56 -9.02
C LEU A 144 7.09 -0.32 -8.34
N ALA A 145 7.18 -0.34 -7.00
CA ALA A 145 8.47 -0.30 -6.29
C ALA A 145 9.31 -1.58 -6.51
N GLN A 146 8.69 -2.64 -7.00
CA GLN A 146 9.32 -3.90 -7.39
C GLN A 146 8.92 -4.23 -8.84
N PRO A 147 9.42 -3.47 -9.84
CA PRO A 147 8.85 -3.44 -11.18
C PRO A 147 8.88 -4.81 -11.86
N ASP A 148 10.00 -5.53 -11.82
CA ASP A 148 10.13 -6.84 -12.48
C ASP A 148 9.10 -7.85 -11.94
N PHE A 149 8.93 -7.89 -10.61
CA PHE A 149 7.96 -8.76 -9.98
C PHE A 149 6.52 -8.34 -10.27
N ALA A 150 6.20 -7.05 -10.14
CA ALA A 150 4.86 -6.54 -10.40
C ALA A 150 4.43 -6.77 -11.85
N LEU A 151 5.32 -6.47 -12.82
CA LEU A 151 5.04 -6.70 -14.24
C LEU A 151 4.90 -8.18 -14.57
N ALA A 152 5.73 -9.05 -13.99
CA ALA A 152 5.61 -10.50 -14.16
C ALA A 152 4.26 -11.01 -13.61
N LEU A 153 3.86 -10.53 -12.43
CA LEU A 153 2.59 -10.90 -11.79
C LEU A 153 1.38 -10.46 -12.63
N LEU A 154 1.40 -9.22 -13.14
CA LEU A 154 0.34 -8.70 -14.01
C LEU A 154 0.25 -9.50 -15.33
N ARG A 155 1.40 -9.76 -16.00
CA ARG A 155 1.42 -10.55 -17.25
C ARG A 155 0.90 -11.98 -17.06
N GLU A 156 1.30 -12.64 -15.98
CA GLU A 156 0.83 -14.01 -15.69
C GLU A 156 -0.64 -14.02 -15.28
N ALA A 157 -1.14 -13.01 -14.55
CA ALA A 157 -2.57 -12.85 -14.24
C ALA A 157 -3.41 -12.69 -15.54
N LYS A 158 -2.95 -11.86 -16.48
CA LYS A 158 -3.61 -11.70 -17.79
C LYS A 158 -3.67 -13.00 -18.58
N LYS A 159 -2.59 -13.81 -18.60
CA LYS A 159 -2.59 -15.13 -19.24
C LYS A 159 -3.61 -16.10 -18.63
N ARG A 160 -3.97 -15.90 -17.37
CA ARG A 160 -4.99 -16.68 -16.64
C ARG A 160 -6.39 -16.03 -16.71
N HIS A 161 -6.57 -15.01 -17.56
CA HIS A 161 -7.83 -14.27 -17.73
C HIS A 161 -8.33 -13.60 -16.44
N ILE A 162 -7.43 -13.23 -15.54
CA ILE A 162 -7.73 -12.49 -14.34
C ILE A 162 -7.63 -10.99 -14.66
N HIS A 163 -8.69 -10.24 -14.35
CA HIS A 163 -8.72 -8.79 -14.48
C HIS A 163 -7.68 -8.12 -13.57
N THR A 164 -6.86 -7.23 -14.13
CA THR A 164 -5.69 -6.65 -13.46
C THR A 164 -5.87 -5.15 -13.20
N THR A 165 -5.54 -4.75 -11.98
CA THR A 165 -5.53 -3.34 -11.55
C THR A 165 -4.28 -3.09 -10.72
N ILE A 166 -3.74 -1.88 -10.76
CA ILE A 166 -2.78 -1.39 -9.76
C ILE A 166 -3.34 -0.17 -9.05
N GLU A 167 -2.95 -0.01 -7.78
CA GLU A 167 -3.11 1.20 -7.01
C GLU A 167 -1.72 1.80 -6.78
N THR A 168 -1.52 3.03 -7.21
CA THR A 168 -0.18 3.63 -7.30
C THR A 168 -0.15 5.10 -6.90
N CYS A 169 0.97 5.52 -6.29
CA CYS A 169 1.26 6.93 -6.05
C CYS A 169 1.92 7.64 -7.26
N GLY A 170 2.25 6.91 -8.33
CA GLY A 170 2.79 7.47 -9.56
C GLY A 170 4.24 7.93 -9.54
N HIS A 171 4.99 7.72 -8.46
CA HIS A 171 6.39 8.20 -8.35
C HIS A 171 7.39 7.09 -8.68
N TYR A 172 7.57 6.80 -9.97
CA TYR A 172 8.53 5.86 -10.56
C TYR A 172 8.81 6.20 -12.03
N PRO A 173 9.81 5.58 -12.70
CA PRO A 173 10.11 5.84 -14.10
C PRO A 173 8.91 5.64 -15.02
N THR A 174 8.72 6.57 -15.97
CA THR A 174 7.56 6.57 -16.88
C THR A 174 7.49 5.31 -17.76
N ASP A 175 8.64 4.75 -18.16
CA ASP A 175 8.72 3.52 -18.94
C ASP A 175 8.21 2.29 -18.18
N VAL A 176 8.37 2.24 -16.86
CA VAL A 176 7.80 1.19 -16.01
C VAL A 176 6.27 1.29 -15.98
N LEU A 177 5.74 2.53 -15.86
CA LEU A 177 4.30 2.77 -15.92
C LEU A 177 3.73 2.37 -17.30
N ASP A 178 4.39 2.75 -18.39
CA ASP A 178 3.97 2.41 -19.74
C ASP A 178 3.86 0.89 -19.92
N GLN A 179 4.87 0.13 -19.45
CA GLN A 179 4.82 -1.34 -19.48
C GLN A 179 3.67 -1.91 -18.65
N ALA A 180 3.37 -1.32 -17.49
CA ALA A 180 2.25 -1.75 -16.64
C ALA A 180 0.91 -1.47 -17.34
N CYS A 181 0.71 -0.26 -17.88
CA CYS A 181 -0.54 0.13 -18.56
C CYS A 181 -0.90 -0.77 -19.74
N ARG A 182 0.10 -1.36 -20.44
CA ARG A 182 -0.13 -2.32 -21.54
C ARG A 182 -0.78 -3.65 -21.09
N VAL A 183 -0.74 -3.95 -19.81
CA VAL A 183 -1.27 -5.21 -19.25
C VAL A 183 -2.31 -4.98 -18.17
N LEU A 184 -2.72 -3.73 -17.94
CA LEU A 184 -3.78 -3.38 -17.01
C LEU A 184 -5.14 -3.35 -17.69
N ASP A 185 -6.18 -3.69 -16.92
CA ASP A 185 -7.58 -3.47 -17.27
C ASP A 185 -8.14 -2.20 -16.62
N ALA A 186 -7.54 -1.76 -15.50
CA ALA A 186 -7.86 -0.51 -14.84
C ALA A 186 -6.67 0.02 -14.04
N LEU A 187 -6.66 1.32 -13.77
CA LEU A 187 -5.64 2.01 -13.00
C LEU A 187 -6.29 2.83 -11.89
N ILE A 188 -5.80 2.67 -10.65
CA ILE A 188 -6.10 3.56 -9.54
C ILE A 188 -4.85 4.39 -9.27
N PHE A 189 -4.98 5.71 -9.34
CA PHE A 189 -3.83 6.60 -9.28
C PHE A 189 -4.04 7.71 -8.24
N ASP A 190 -3.14 7.78 -7.28
CA ASP A 190 -3.20 8.74 -6.18
C ASP A 190 -2.56 10.08 -6.53
N ILE A 191 -3.33 11.17 -6.53
CA ILE A 191 -2.81 12.54 -6.57
C ILE A 191 -3.08 13.18 -5.22
N LYS A 192 -2.01 13.46 -4.47
CA LYS A 192 -2.14 13.94 -3.09
C LYS A 192 -2.08 15.47 -2.99
N CYS A 193 -1.33 16.14 -3.87
CA CYS A 193 -1.19 17.58 -3.91
C CYS A 193 -0.54 18.00 -5.23
N LEU A 194 -0.97 19.11 -5.82
CA LEU A 194 -0.36 19.67 -7.04
C LEU A 194 0.91 20.47 -6.73
N ASP A 195 0.92 21.20 -5.62
CA ASP A 195 2.08 21.98 -5.17
C ASP A 195 3.23 21.04 -4.78
N SER A 196 4.29 21.05 -5.59
CA SER A 196 5.43 20.16 -5.43
C SER A 196 6.24 20.41 -4.16
N ALA A 197 6.40 21.65 -3.75
CA ALA A 197 7.14 21.99 -2.52
C ALA A 197 6.38 21.48 -1.29
N ARG A 198 5.06 21.69 -1.25
CA ARG A 198 4.18 21.18 -0.19
C ARG A 198 4.13 19.66 -0.20
N HIS A 199 4.01 19.04 -1.38
CA HIS A 199 4.05 17.58 -1.54
C HIS A 199 5.37 17.01 -1.01
N LYS A 200 6.52 17.58 -1.43
CA LYS A 200 7.85 17.16 -0.98
C LYS A 200 8.05 17.30 0.53
N LYS A 201 7.59 18.41 1.11
CA LYS A 201 7.65 18.62 2.56
C LYS A 201 6.89 17.56 3.35
N ALA A 202 5.76 17.12 2.83
CA ALA A 202 4.88 16.15 3.52
C ALA A 202 5.25 14.68 3.23
N THR A 203 5.68 14.36 2.01
CA THR A 203 5.84 12.96 1.57
C THR A 203 7.28 12.56 1.29
N GLY A 204 8.21 13.52 1.24
CA GLY A 204 9.62 13.31 0.91
C GLY A 204 9.96 13.50 -0.56
N VAL A 205 8.99 13.50 -1.48
CA VAL A 205 9.21 13.67 -2.94
C VAL A 205 8.28 14.75 -3.52
N GLY A 206 8.72 15.39 -4.61
CA GLY A 206 7.90 16.35 -5.35
C GLY A 206 6.78 15.69 -6.15
N SER A 207 5.82 16.48 -6.64
CA SER A 207 4.69 16.00 -7.45
C SER A 207 4.97 15.97 -8.96
N GLU A 208 6.07 16.54 -9.43
CA GLU A 208 6.35 16.73 -10.86
C GLU A 208 6.31 15.42 -11.66
N LEU A 209 7.00 14.38 -11.16
CA LEU A 209 7.04 13.08 -11.82
C LEU A 209 5.66 12.40 -11.76
N ILE A 210 4.95 12.56 -10.66
CA ILE A 210 3.59 12.01 -10.49
C ILE A 210 2.64 12.62 -11.52
N LEU A 211 2.65 13.96 -11.65
CA LEU A 211 1.81 14.68 -12.60
C LEU A 211 2.21 14.40 -14.05
N LYS A 212 3.51 14.29 -14.34
CA LYS A 212 4.01 13.85 -15.64
C LYS A 212 3.48 12.45 -15.99
N ASN A 213 3.55 11.52 -15.05
CA ASN A 213 3.15 10.14 -15.27
C ASN A 213 1.65 10.00 -15.52
N ILE A 214 0.80 10.70 -14.76
CA ILE A 214 -0.65 10.64 -15.07
C ILE A 214 -0.99 11.33 -16.37
N GLY A 215 -0.30 12.42 -16.74
CA GLY A 215 -0.43 13.06 -18.05
C GLY A 215 -0.07 12.11 -19.19
N HIS A 216 1.01 11.33 -19.03
CA HIS A 216 1.42 10.29 -19.97
C HIS A 216 0.32 9.23 -20.13
N VAL A 217 -0.32 8.79 -19.04
CA VAL A 217 -1.45 7.83 -19.12
C VAL A 217 -2.61 8.40 -19.92
N PHE A 218 -3.02 9.64 -19.65
CA PHE A 218 -4.14 10.27 -20.35
C PHE A 218 -3.91 10.43 -21.85
N GLU A 219 -2.66 10.62 -22.26
CA GLU A 219 -2.26 10.81 -23.64
C GLU A 219 -2.10 9.48 -24.40
N HIS A 220 -1.39 8.51 -23.81
CA HIS A 220 -0.97 7.28 -24.50
C HIS A 220 -1.89 6.08 -24.24
N PHE A 221 -2.75 6.13 -23.21
CA PHE A 221 -3.70 5.08 -22.87
C PHE A 221 -5.12 5.65 -22.70
N PRO A 222 -5.68 6.31 -23.76
CA PRO A 222 -6.93 7.08 -23.64
C PRO A 222 -8.16 6.24 -23.28
N ASP A 223 -8.12 4.93 -23.53
CA ASP A 223 -9.24 4.00 -23.28
C ASP A 223 -9.08 3.24 -21.95
N LEU A 224 -7.94 3.33 -21.27
CA LEU A 224 -7.74 2.68 -20.00
C LEU A 224 -8.66 3.31 -18.93
N PRO A 225 -9.49 2.52 -18.23
CA PRO A 225 -10.26 3.00 -17.08
C PRO A 225 -9.32 3.50 -15.97
N VAL A 226 -9.49 4.76 -15.57
CA VAL A 226 -8.66 5.40 -14.53
C VAL A 226 -9.54 5.93 -13.41
N LEU A 227 -9.22 5.55 -12.18
CA LEU A 227 -9.76 6.15 -10.97
C LEU A 227 -8.67 7.00 -10.31
N ILE A 228 -8.83 8.32 -10.35
CA ILE A 228 -7.95 9.22 -9.60
C ILE A 228 -8.45 9.30 -8.17
N ARG A 229 -7.57 9.10 -7.20
CA ARG A 229 -7.87 9.22 -5.77
C ARG A 229 -7.07 10.33 -5.11
N THR A 230 -7.73 11.07 -4.23
CA THR A 230 -7.08 12.06 -3.38
C THR A 230 -7.46 11.80 -1.92
N PRO A 231 -6.53 11.30 -1.09
CA PRO A 231 -6.76 11.27 0.35
C PRO A 231 -6.74 12.71 0.88
N VAL A 232 -7.86 13.16 1.42
CA VAL A 232 -8.03 14.51 1.96
C VAL A 232 -7.52 14.55 3.39
N ILE A 233 -6.38 15.21 3.60
CA ILE A 233 -5.66 15.22 4.86
C ILE A 233 -5.75 16.59 5.52
N PRO A 234 -6.30 16.68 6.76
CA PRO A 234 -6.43 17.94 7.48
C PRO A 234 -5.11 18.69 7.62
N GLY A 235 -5.10 19.97 7.20
CA GLY A 235 -3.95 20.86 7.24
C GLY A 235 -2.90 20.59 6.16
N PHE A 236 -3.20 19.74 5.18
CA PHE A 236 -2.30 19.46 4.05
C PHE A 236 -2.94 19.79 2.69
N ASN A 237 -4.06 19.20 2.35
CA ASN A 237 -4.73 19.35 1.06
C ASN A 237 -6.27 19.39 1.22
N ASP A 238 -6.75 19.90 2.33
CA ASP A 238 -8.16 19.92 2.73
C ASP A 238 -8.88 21.23 2.38
N THR A 239 -8.26 22.10 1.58
CA THR A 239 -8.91 23.30 1.07
C THR A 239 -9.73 23.00 -0.19
N GLU A 240 -10.76 23.81 -0.43
CA GLU A 240 -11.55 23.71 -1.66
C GLU A 240 -10.68 23.91 -2.91
N GLU A 241 -9.74 24.87 -2.86
CA GLU A 241 -8.79 25.15 -3.94
C GLU A 241 -7.92 23.92 -4.27
N ASP A 242 -7.44 23.19 -3.27
CA ASP A 242 -6.65 21.97 -3.47
C ASP A 242 -7.44 20.88 -4.20
N ILE A 243 -8.68 20.66 -3.77
CA ILE A 243 -9.55 19.60 -4.34
C ILE A 243 -10.02 19.97 -5.75
N LEU A 244 -10.45 21.22 -5.93
CA LEU A 244 -10.88 21.70 -7.24
C LEU A 244 -9.72 21.75 -8.24
N GLY A 245 -8.54 22.22 -7.83
CA GLY A 245 -7.35 22.22 -8.67
C GLY A 245 -6.99 20.82 -9.20
N ILE A 246 -7.01 19.80 -8.33
CA ILE A 246 -6.82 18.41 -8.78
C ILE A 246 -7.95 18.00 -9.73
N ARG A 247 -9.20 18.31 -9.41
CA ARG A 247 -10.35 17.95 -10.25
C ARG A 247 -10.30 18.58 -11.63
N GLU A 248 -9.85 19.82 -11.74
CA GLU A 248 -9.76 20.57 -13.00
C GLU A 248 -8.69 20.02 -13.95
N MET A 249 -7.59 19.48 -13.42
CA MET A 249 -6.56 18.86 -14.25
C MET A 249 -6.98 17.52 -14.85
N ILE A 250 -8.05 16.89 -14.33
CA ILE A 250 -8.52 15.58 -14.78
C ILE A 250 -9.39 15.72 -16.02
N PRO A 251 -9.10 15.03 -17.14
CA PRO A 251 -9.92 15.08 -18.35
C PRO A 251 -11.35 14.58 -18.08
N ARG A 252 -12.31 15.25 -18.68
CA ARG A 252 -13.73 14.87 -18.62
C ARG A 252 -14.04 13.77 -19.64
N LYS A 253 -13.69 12.51 -19.30
CA LYS A 253 -13.95 11.32 -20.10
C LYS A 253 -14.74 10.31 -19.29
N ALA A 254 -15.57 9.48 -19.94
CA ALA A 254 -16.43 8.50 -19.28
C ALA A 254 -15.65 7.41 -18.51
N ASN A 255 -14.44 7.08 -18.99
CA ASN A 255 -13.57 6.09 -18.37
C ASN A 255 -12.64 6.67 -17.31
N ILE A 256 -12.73 7.97 -16.98
CA ILE A 256 -11.91 8.60 -15.93
C ILE A 256 -12.84 9.08 -14.81
N ARG A 257 -12.60 8.58 -13.61
CA ARG A 257 -13.35 8.93 -12.40
C ARG A 257 -12.44 9.60 -11.37
N TYR A 258 -13.02 10.43 -10.52
CA TYR A 258 -12.34 11.08 -9.41
C TYR A 258 -13.02 10.75 -8.08
N GLU A 259 -12.24 10.43 -7.07
CA GLU A 259 -12.71 10.12 -5.72
C GLU A 259 -11.84 10.84 -4.68
N ALA A 260 -12.47 11.66 -3.85
CA ALA A 260 -11.83 12.23 -2.66
C ALA A 260 -12.10 11.30 -1.46
N LEU A 261 -11.05 10.83 -0.81
CA LEU A 261 -11.12 9.91 0.32
C LEU A 261 -10.96 10.67 1.63
N THR A 262 -11.85 10.44 2.57
CA THR A 262 -11.73 10.97 3.95
C THR A 262 -10.55 10.33 4.67
N TYR A 263 -9.77 11.15 5.41
CA TYR A 263 -8.70 10.66 6.25
C TYR A 263 -9.25 9.78 7.38
N HIS A 264 -8.57 8.66 7.64
CA HIS A 264 -8.84 7.79 8.77
C HIS A 264 -7.55 7.40 9.50
N ARG A 265 -7.65 7.03 10.79
CA ARG A 265 -6.51 6.73 11.66
C ARG A 265 -6.18 5.24 11.79
N MET A 266 -6.67 4.38 10.90
CA MET A 266 -6.52 2.91 11.02
C MET A 266 -5.05 2.45 10.98
N GLY A 267 -4.15 3.19 10.33
CA GLY A 267 -2.72 2.89 10.30
C GLY A 267 -1.97 3.25 11.59
N GLN A 268 -2.54 4.09 12.46
CA GLN A 268 -1.83 4.65 13.62
C GLN A 268 -1.22 3.61 14.57
N PRO A 269 -1.91 2.51 14.97
CA PRO A 269 -1.32 1.48 15.82
C PRO A 269 -0.09 0.80 15.22
N LYS A 270 -0.05 0.66 13.87
CA LYS A 270 1.03 -0.02 13.16
C LYS A 270 2.38 0.71 13.29
N TYR A 271 2.36 2.04 13.42
CA TYR A 271 3.57 2.81 13.71
C TYR A 271 4.21 2.37 15.02
N GLY A 272 3.41 2.21 16.08
CA GLY A 272 3.89 1.70 17.37
C GLY A 272 4.45 0.27 17.26
N TYR A 273 3.84 -0.59 16.44
CA TYR A 273 4.34 -1.95 16.23
C TYR A 273 5.73 -1.99 15.56
N LEU A 274 6.08 -0.93 14.84
CA LEU A 274 7.34 -0.75 14.13
C LEU A 274 8.35 0.12 14.89
N ASP A 275 8.08 0.50 16.14
CA ASP A 275 8.86 1.48 16.92
C ASP A 275 9.01 2.82 16.19
N ARG A 276 8.01 3.23 15.42
CA ARG A 276 7.96 4.50 14.71
C ARG A 276 7.05 5.48 15.42
N LYS A 277 7.42 6.76 15.39
CA LYS A 277 6.53 7.82 15.87
C LYS A 277 5.41 8.03 14.85
N SER A 278 4.15 7.97 15.28
CA SER A 278 3.03 8.41 14.46
C SER A 278 2.88 9.92 14.58
N THR A 279 2.65 10.60 13.46
CA THR A 279 2.25 12.00 13.48
C THR A 279 0.79 12.07 13.91
N ARG A 280 0.50 12.75 15.03
CA ARG A 280 -0.88 13.03 15.44
C ARG A 280 -1.41 14.15 14.55
N LEU A 281 -2.12 13.80 13.48
CA LEU A 281 -2.94 14.76 12.76
C LEU A 281 -4.24 14.94 13.54
N ASN A 282 -4.56 16.17 13.93
CA ASN A 282 -5.81 16.46 14.61
C ASN A 282 -6.99 16.27 13.65
N SER A 283 -7.88 15.33 13.99
CA SER A 283 -9.10 15.04 13.21
C SER A 283 -10.30 15.91 13.63
N SER A 284 -10.08 17.13 14.12
CA SER A 284 -11.14 17.99 14.64
C SER A 284 -12.00 18.68 13.57
N HIS A 285 -11.80 18.41 12.28
CA HIS A 285 -12.64 18.98 11.22
C HIS A 285 -13.64 17.94 10.70
N LEU A 286 -14.81 17.91 11.36
CA LEU A 286 -16.02 17.17 10.93
C LEU A 286 -16.68 17.77 9.66
N GLY A 287 -16.11 18.84 9.08
CA GLY A 287 -16.70 19.54 7.93
C GLY A 287 -16.49 18.89 6.57
N ILE A 288 -15.60 17.89 6.44
CA ILE A 288 -15.22 17.31 5.14
C ILE A 288 -16.27 16.36 4.56
N SER A 289 -17.14 15.79 5.40
CA SER A 289 -18.22 14.91 4.92
C SER A 289 -19.21 15.59 3.96
N TYR A 290 -19.31 16.91 4.00
CA TYR A 290 -20.23 17.68 3.14
C TYR A 290 -19.65 17.94 1.74
N ALA A 291 -18.34 18.17 1.62
CA ALA A 291 -17.67 18.43 0.34
C ALA A 291 -17.67 17.19 -0.59
N VAL A 292 -17.55 15.99 -0.02
CA VAL A 292 -17.59 14.73 -0.78
C VAL A 292 -18.98 14.44 -1.35
N PHE A 293 -20.05 14.89 -0.69
CA PHE A 293 -21.42 14.71 -1.17
C PHE A 293 -21.78 15.61 -2.36
N CYS A 294 -21.16 16.79 -2.49
CA CYS A 294 -21.43 17.74 -3.58
C CYS A 294 -20.73 17.40 -4.90
N LEU A 295 -19.69 16.53 -4.89
CA LEU A 295 -18.94 16.14 -6.09
C LEU A 295 -19.53 14.91 -6.82
N LYS A 296 -20.58 14.29 -6.27
CA LYS A 296 -21.29 13.14 -6.88
C LYS A 296 -22.46 13.55 -7.80
N LYS A 297 -22.61 14.82 -8.13
CA LYS A 297 -23.61 15.30 -9.11
C LYS A 297 -22.96 15.73 -10.42
#